data_a785742691ccf573653947faa6cb6e98
#
_entry.id   a785742691ccf573653947faa6cb6e98
#
_cell.length_a   1.000
_cell.length_b   1.000
_cell.length_c   1.000
_cell.angle_alpha   90.00
_cell.angle_beta   90.00
_cell.angle_gamma   90.00
#
_symmetry.space_group_name_H-M   'P 1'
#
loop_
_entity.id
_entity.type
_entity.pdbx_description
1 polymer ?
#
loop_
_entity_poly.entity_id
_entity_poly.type
_entity_poly.pdbx_seq_one_letter_code
_entity_poly.pdbx_strand_id
1 'polypeptide(L)'
;MKNLEITGVGVIDAGPFVCYTKHKFAVHNSRTKENSDMSDLYSELLVKKERTMKDTLVKAGVIALIVLLVLAGLFIMPLLLIVALALGVCAYLFILPGTDLEFEYLFVNGELDIDKIMAKSKRKRVKNLNLSECDIMAPLNSHRMDYYNNNQKLKIQDFSSGNPEHKRFAIICRDGADTCKVIIEPDEVLAKTMRNTAPSKVFLD
;
A
#
# COMPACT_ATOMS: atom_id res chain seq x y z
N MET A 1 6.07 24.21 -41.15
CA MET A 1 5.25 23.66 -42.24
C MET A 1 5.63 22.22 -42.46
N LYS A 2 4.81 21.30 -42.02
CA LYS A 2 4.49 20.01 -42.62
C LYS A 2 3.44 19.34 -41.75
N ASN A 3 2.23 19.40 -42.26
CA ASN A 3 1.07 18.65 -41.80
C ASN A 3 1.31 17.18 -42.03
N LEU A 4 0.92 16.33 -41.08
CA LEU A 4 0.66 14.93 -41.34
C LEU A 4 -0.74 14.58 -40.85
N GLU A 5 -1.54 14.19 -41.83
CA GLU A 5 -2.93 13.79 -41.74
C GLU A 5 -3.12 12.53 -40.91
N ILE A 6 -4.23 12.56 -40.19
CA ILE A 6 -4.79 11.38 -39.53
C ILE A 6 -5.81 10.78 -40.49
N THR A 7 -5.58 9.58 -40.93
CA THR A 7 -6.60 8.77 -41.62
C THR A 7 -6.63 7.36 -41.04
N GLY A 8 -7.85 6.90 -40.72
CA GLY A 8 -8.15 5.48 -40.71
C GLY A 8 -8.79 4.94 -39.44
N VAL A 9 -10.07 5.25 -39.25
CA VAL A 9 -10.98 4.48 -38.38
C VAL A 9 -11.37 3.22 -39.12
N GLY A 10 -10.98 2.06 -38.61
CA GLY A 10 -11.47 0.76 -39.03
C GLY A 10 -12.27 0.14 -37.90
N VAL A 11 -13.61 0.23 -37.98
CA VAL A 11 -14.54 -0.55 -37.16
C VAL A 11 -14.63 -1.94 -37.77
N ILE A 12 -14.28 -2.98 -37.01
CA ILE A 12 -14.63 -4.36 -37.34
C ILE A 12 -15.48 -4.87 -36.20
N ASP A 13 -16.76 -5.04 -36.51
CA ASP A 13 -17.78 -5.67 -35.70
C ASP A 13 -17.63 -7.19 -35.83
N ALA A 14 -17.41 -7.90 -34.73
CA ALA A 14 -17.60 -9.35 -34.62
C ALA A 14 -17.63 -9.83 -33.16
N GLY A 15 -18.82 -10.08 -32.61
CA GLY A 15 -19.15 -11.19 -31.73
C GLY A 15 -18.55 -11.25 -30.30
N PRO A 16 -19.22 -11.94 -29.38
CA PRO A 16 -18.94 -11.85 -27.95
C PRO A 16 -17.86 -12.86 -27.51
N PHE A 17 -16.61 -12.49 -27.65
CA PHE A 17 -15.48 -13.13 -26.95
C PHE A 17 -14.47 -12.06 -26.55
N VAL A 18 -14.57 -11.58 -25.30
CA VAL A 18 -13.57 -10.69 -24.72
C VAL A 18 -12.33 -11.50 -24.39
N CYS A 19 -11.36 -11.47 -25.29
CA CYS A 19 -10.02 -11.98 -25.02
C CYS A 19 -9.25 -10.94 -24.20
N TYR A 20 -9.04 -11.21 -22.92
CA TYR A 20 -8.19 -10.38 -22.05
C TYR A 20 -6.72 -10.59 -22.44
N THR A 21 -6.24 -9.78 -23.33
CA THR A 21 -4.78 -9.66 -23.57
C THR A 21 -4.16 -8.90 -22.40
N LYS A 22 -3.23 -9.60 -21.77
CA LYS A 22 -2.38 -9.12 -20.69
C LYS A 22 -1.46 -8.00 -21.20
N HIS A 23 -1.93 -6.76 -21.19
CA HIS A 23 -1.06 -5.62 -21.45
C HIS A 23 -0.16 -5.40 -20.23
N LYS A 24 1.13 -5.65 -20.42
CA LYS A 24 2.19 -5.07 -19.60
C LYS A 24 2.08 -3.55 -19.73
N PHE A 25 1.55 -2.89 -18.71
CA PHE A 25 1.71 -1.46 -18.59
C PHE A 25 3.17 -1.17 -18.29
N ALA A 26 3.92 -0.83 -19.33
CA ALA A 26 5.16 -0.11 -19.17
C ALA A 26 4.79 1.27 -18.61
N VAL A 27 5.32 1.58 -17.43
CA VAL A 27 5.25 2.92 -16.87
C VAL A 27 5.97 3.85 -17.84
N HIS A 28 5.21 4.52 -18.67
CA HIS A 28 5.71 5.59 -19.52
C HIS A 28 5.76 6.85 -18.66
N ASN A 29 6.99 7.16 -18.25
CA ASN A 29 7.36 8.39 -17.58
C ASN A 29 7.24 9.55 -18.58
N SER A 30 6.05 10.07 -18.78
CA SER A 30 5.86 11.31 -19.52
C SER A 30 6.00 12.50 -18.57
N ARG A 31 7.21 13.08 -18.62
CA ARG A 31 7.45 14.46 -18.17
C ARG A 31 6.41 15.39 -18.81
N THR A 32 5.54 15.94 -18.03
CA THR A 32 4.96 17.24 -18.31
C THR A 32 5.57 18.24 -17.34
N LYS A 33 6.53 19.00 -17.85
CA LYS A 33 6.91 20.30 -17.32
C LYS A 33 5.74 21.24 -17.55
N GLU A 34 5.56 22.12 -16.61
CA GLU A 34 4.72 23.33 -16.57
C GLU A 34 3.43 23.20 -15.79
N ASN A 35 3.53 23.49 -14.51
CA ASN A 35 2.85 24.61 -13.83
C ASN A 35 3.32 24.62 -12.36
N SER A 36 4.38 25.40 -12.11
CA SER A 36 5.14 25.39 -10.88
C SER A 36 4.68 26.47 -9.90
N ASP A 37 3.41 26.62 -9.57
CA ASP A 37 3.04 27.56 -8.51
C ASP A 37 1.85 27.18 -7.62
N MET A 38 1.19 26.04 -7.81
CA MET A 38 0.14 25.56 -6.88
C MET A 38 0.20 24.05 -6.55
N SER A 39 1.17 23.31 -7.08
CA SER A 39 1.29 21.86 -6.87
C SER A 39 2.31 21.44 -5.81
N ASP A 40 3.08 22.38 -5.24
CA ASP A 40 4.18 22.04 -4.32
C ASP A 40 3.73 21.56 -2.94
N LEU A 41 2.44 21.66 -2.64
CA LEU A 41 1.86 21.27 -1.35
C LEU A 41 1.01 20.01 -1.41
N TYR A 42 0.85 19.40 -2.59
CA TYR A 42 0.09 18.16 -2.78
C TYR A 42 0.98 17.06 -3.34
N SER A 43 1.01 15.94 -2.66
CA SER A 43 1.69 14.73 -3.14
C SER A 43 0.91 13.49 -2.75
N GLU A 44 0.76 12.57 -3.71
CA GLU A 44 0.08 11.30 -3.53
C GLU A 44 1.03 10.16 -3.91
N LEU A 45 1.12 9.14 -3.07
CA LEU A 45 1.97 7.98 -3.29
C LEU A 45 1.26 6.71 -2.86
N LEU A 46 1.25 5.71 -3.74
CA LEU A 46 0.72 4.38 -3.47
C LEU A 46 1.86 3.40 -3.21
N VAL A 47 1.88 2.81 -2.03
CA VAL A 47 2.88 1.80 -1.61
C VAL A 47 2.20 0.46 -1.43
N LYS A 48 2.60 -0.51 -2.23
CA LYS A 48 2.09 -1.87 -2.13
C LYS A 48 2.85 -2.65 -1.06
N LYS A 49 2.11 -3.24 -0.11
CA LYS A 49 2.69 -4.11 0.89
C LYS A 49 3.20 -5.40 0.24
N GLU A 50 4.45 -5.76 0.49
CA GLU A 50 5.00 -7.04 0.06
C GLU A 50 4.35 -8.19 0.82
N ARG A 51 4.16 -9.30 0.13
CA ARG A 51 3.58 -10.50 0.73
C ARG A 51 4.59 -11.14 1.66
N THR A 52 4.26 -11.21 2.92
CA THR A 52 5.08 -11.91 3.90
C THR A 52 4.97 -13.42 3.69
N MET A 53 6.05 -14.16 3.97
CA MET A 53 6.05 -15.64 3.95
C MET A 53 4.91 -16.22 4.80
N LYS A 54 4.57 -15.57 5.91
CA LYS A 54 3.44 -15.96 6.77
C LYS A 54 2.10 -15.87 6.03
N ASP A 55 1.87 -14.82 5.23
CA ASP A 55 0.63 -14.66 4.47
C ASP A 55 0.48 -15.75 3.41
N THR A 56 1.59 -16.13 2.78
CA THR A 56 1.62 -17.24 1.80
C THR A 56 1.36 -18.58 2.46
N LEU A 57 1.97 -18.84 3.64
CA LEU A 57 1.76 -20.06 4.40
C LEU A 57 0.32 -20.19 4.90
N VAL A 58 -0.28 -19.11 5.40
CA VAL A 58 -1.69 -19.09 5.83
C VAL A 58 -2.61 -19.42 4.65
N LYS A 59 -2.39 -18.80 3.50
CA LYS A 59 -3.16 -19.12 2.28
C LYS A 59 -3.01 -20.57 1.88
N ALA A 60 -1.79 -21.06 1.80
CA ALA A 60 -1.51 -22.46 1.42
C ALA A 60 -2.15 -23.43 2.41
N GLY A 61 -2.07 -23.16 3.71
CA GLY A 61 -2.69 -23.99 4.75
C GLY A 61 -4.20 -24.03 4.65
N VAL A 62 -4.85 -22.89 4.42
CA VAL A 62 -6.32 -22.82 4.25
C VAL A 62 -6.77 -23.56 3.00
N ILE A 63 -6.06 -23.40 1.88
CA ILE A 63 -6.38 -24.12 0.63
C ILE A 63 -6.20 -25.63 0.84
N ALA A 64 -5.11 -26.06 1.46
CA ALA A 64 -4.86 -27.46 1.75
C ALA A 64 -5.96 -28.08 2.65
N LEU A 65 -6.40 -27.33 3.67
CA LEU A 65 -7.50 -27.76 4.55
C LEU A 65 -8.81 -27.94 3.79
N ILE A 66 -9.16 -26.98 2.92
CA ILE A 66 -10.38 -27.05 2.11
C ILE A 66 -10.32 -28.25 1.18
N VAL A 67 -9.20 -28.50 0.50
CA VAL A 67 -9.01 -29.67 -0.38
C VAL A 67 -9.16 -30.97 0.40
N LEU A 68 -8.58 -31.08 1.59
CA LEU A 68 -8.70 -32.27 2.44
C LEU A 68 -10.14 -32.50 2.87
N LEU A 69 -10.89 -31.46 3.23
CA LEU A 69 -12.31 -31.56 3.59
C LEU A 69 -13.18 -31.98 2.40
N VAL A 70 -12.88 -31.49 1.19
CA VAL A 70 -13.58 -31.92 -0.03
C VAL A 70 -13.35 -33.39 -0.30
N LEU A 71 -12.10 -33.88 -0.22
CA LEU A 71 -11.77 -35.28 -0.41
C LEU A 71 -12.45 -36.18 0.64
N ALA A 72 -12.40 -35.77 1.92
CA ALA A 72 -13.09 -36.49 2.98
C ALA A 72 -14.60 -36.50 2.78
N GLY A 73 -15.19 -35.43 2.30
CA GLY A 73 -16.62 -35.35 2.00
C GLY A 73 -17.06 -36.24 0.87
N LEU A 74 -16.20 -36.44 -0.14
CA LEU A 74 -16.49 -37.36 -1.25
C LEU A 74 -16.41 -38.86 -0.87
N PHE A 75 -15.45 -39.23 0.00
CA PHE A 75 -15.15 -40.62 0.30
C PHE A 75 -15.75 -41.12 1.62
N ILE A 76 -15.97 -40.25 2.60
CA ILE A 76 -16.36 -40.64 3.96
C ILE A 76 -17.78 -40.15 4.28
N MET A 77 -18.03 -38.88 4.16
CA MET A 77 -19.25 -38.23 4.67
C MET A 77 -19.66 -37.00 3.84
N PRO A 78 -20.73 -37.08 3.02
CA PRO A 78 -21.15 -35.97 2.16
C PRO A 78 -21.44 -34.66 2.91
N LEU A 79 -21.78 -34.74 4.21
CA LEU A 79 -22.00 -33.54 5.05
C LEU A 79 -20.76 -32.62 5.13
N LEU A 80 -19.55 -33.20 5.03
CA LEU A 80 -18.31 -32.43 5.04
C LEU A 80 -18.15 -31.50 3.82
N LEU A 81 -18.84 -31.75 2.73
CA LEU A 81 -18.86 -30.85 1.56
C LEU A 81 -19.50 -29.49 1.89
N ILE A 82 -20.55 -29.49 2.73
CA ILE A 82 -21.19 -28.25 3.17
C ILE A 82 -20.23 -27.45 4.02
N VAL A 83 -19.48 -28.11 4.91
CA VAL A 83 -18.47 -27.47 5.76
C VAL A 83 -17.33 -26.90 4.90
N ALA A 84 -16.85 -27.67 3.91
CA ALA A 84 -15.82 -27.20 2.98
C ALA A 84 -16.27 -25.99 2.17
N LEU A 85 -17.52 -25.96 1.71
CA LEU A 85 -18.11 -24.82 1.01
C LEU A 85 -18.16 -23.58 1.90
N ALA A 86 -18.67 -23.73 3.14
CA ALA A 86 -18.76 -22.63 4.09
C ALA A 86 -17.38 -22.05 4.42
N LEU A 87 -16.37 -22.91 4.67
CA LEU A 87 -14.99 -22.48 4.87
C LEU A 87 -14.38 -21.79 3.64
N GLY A 88 -14.68 -22.28 2.44
CA GLY A 88 -14.25 -21.67 1.18
C GLY A 88 -14.79 -20.25 1.02
N VAL A 89 -16.08 -20.06 1.30
CA VAL A 89 -16.70 -18.72 1.26
C VAL A 89 -16.09 -17.81 2.32
N CYS A 90 -15.91 -18.28 3.55
CA CYS A 90 -15.26 -17.49 4.61
C CYS A 90 -13.82 -17.12 4.23
N ALA A 91 -13.05 -18.06 3.68
CA ALA A 91 -11.68 -17.80 3.23
C ALA A 91 -11.65 -16.74 2.11
N TYR A 92 -12.56 -16.82 1.16
CA TYR A 92 -12.68 -15.85 0.07
C TYR A 92 -13.02 -14.44 0.57
N LEU A 93 -13.92 -14.31 1.55
CA LEU A 93 -14.38 -13.00 2.03
C LEU A 93 -13.43 -12.34 3.03
N PHE A 94 -12.72 -13.13 3.85
CA PHE A 94 -11.93 -12.61 4.96
C PHE A 94 -10.42 -12.76 4.78
N ILE A 95 -9.94 -13.89 4.22
CA ILE A 95 -8.51 -14.20 4.14
C ILE A 95 -7.87 -13.58 2.89
N LEU A 96 -8.52 -13.74 1.72
CA LEU A 96 -7.96 -13.21 0.48
C LEU A 96 -7.81 -11.68 0.47
N PRO A 97 -8.80 -10.89 0.90
CA PRO A 97 -8.67 -9.43 0.91
C PRO A 97 -7.59 -8.92 1.86
N GLY A 98 -7.36 -9.64 2.97
CA GLY A 98 -6.36 -9.27 3.97
C GLY A 98 -4.91 -9.37 3.51
N THR A 99 -4.64 -10.05 2.41
CA THR A 99 -3.28 -10.31 1.93
C THR A 99 -2.86 -9.44 0.73
N ASP A 100 -3.77 -8.68 0.14
CA ASP A 100 -3.46 -7.70 -0.93
C ASP A 100 -3.74 -6.30 -0.37
N LEU A 101 -2.73 -5.76 0.32
CA LEU A 101 -2.80 -4.49 1.00
C LEU A 101 -1.94 -3.48 0.26
N GLU A 102 -2.49 -2.29 0.10
CA GLU A 102 -1.79 -1.12 -0.42
C GLU A 102 -1.99 0.02 0.57
N PHE A 103 -0.96 0.84 0.76
CA PHE A 103 -1.04 2.07 1.54
C PHE A 103 -0.95 3.25 0.60
N GLU A 104 -1.84 4.19 0.75
CA GLU A 104 -1.85 5.43 0.01
C GLU A 104 -1.52 6.55 0.97
N TYR A 105 -0.50 7.32 0.63
CA TYR A 105 -0.09 8.51 1.35
C TYR A 105 -0.58 9.72 0.59
N LEU A 106 -1.37 10.53 1.25
CA LEU A 106 -1.87 11.79 0.74
C LEU A 106 -1.30 12.90 1.60
N PHE A 107 -0.42 13.70 1.04
CA PHE A 107 0.20 14.81 1.75
C PHE A 107 -0.31 16.14 1.21
N VAL A 108 -0.93 16.92 2.07
CA VAL A 108 -1.52 18.22 1.74
C VAL A 108 -1.26 19.21 2.86
N ASN A 109 -0.66 20.34 2.56
CA ASN A 109 -0.47 21.46 3.50
C ASN A 109 0.17 21.09 4.85
N GLY A 110 1.04 20.08 4.88
CA GLY A 110 1.70 19.62 6.12
C GLY A 110 0.95 18.51 6.86
N GLU A 111 -0.22 18.11 6.37
CA GLU A 111 -0.96 16.96 6.87
C GLU A 111 -0.70 15.74 6.00
N LEU A 112 -0.38 14.62 6.63
CA LEU A 112 -0.20 13.33 6.01
C LEU A 112 -1.37 12.41 6.38
N ASP A 113 -2.22 12.14 5.41
CA ASP A 113 -3.23 11.10 5.51
C ASP A 113 -2.69 9.76 5.01
N ILE A 114 -2.90 8.70 5.77
CA ILE A 114 -2.53 7.35 5.39
C ILE A 114 -3.80 6.52 5.29
N ASP A 115 -4.11 6.09 4.07
CA ASP A 115 -5.22 5.22 3.78
C ASP A 115 -4.74 3.80 3.50
N LYS A 116 -5.44 2.82 4.04
CA LYS A 116 -5.24 1.40 3.77
C LYS A 116 -6.26 0.94 2.74
N ILE A 117 -5.77 0.43 1.63
CA ILE A 117 -6.57 -0.14 0.55
C ILE A 117 -6.45 -1.66 0.61
N MET A 118 -7.59 -2.33 0.76
CA MET A 118 -7.68 -3.78 0.82
C MET A 118 -8.32 -4.32 -0.44
N ALA A 119 -7.68 -5.32 -1.09
CA ALA A 119 -8.16 -5.95 -2.32
C ALA A 119 -8.56 -4.93 -3.40
N LYS A 120 -7.86 -3.80 -3.49
CA LYS A 120 -8.09 -2.71 -4.47
C LYS A 120 -9.51 -2.11 -4.49
N SER A 121 -10.32 -2.40 -3.49
CA SER A 121 -11.72 -1.96 -3.46
C SER A 121 -12.15 -1.28 -2.17
N LYS A 122 -11.65 -1.71 -1.03
CA LYS A 122 -12.02 -1.16 0.27
C LYS A 122 -10.93 -0.23 0.77
N ARG A 123 -11.22 1.08 0.81
CA ARG A 123 -10.36 2.12 1.37
C ARG A 123 -10.79 2.43 2.80
N LYS A 124 -9.83 2.52 3.69
CA LYS A 124 -10.05 2.92 5.08
C LYS A 124 -8.90 3.81 5.53
N ARG A 125 -9.22 5.03 5.98
CA ARG A 125 -8.24 5.90 6.65
C ARG A 125 -7.77 5.24 7.95
N VAL A 126 -6.46 5.09 8.09
CA VAL A 126 -5.84 4.43 9.24
C VAL A 126 -5.06 5.39 10.12
N LYS A 127 -4.55 6.50 9.54
CA LYS A 127 -3.84 7.52 10.29
C LYS A 127 -3.93 8.86 9.58
N ASN A 128 -3.99 9.93 10.38
CA ASN A 128 -3.80 11.31 9.96
C ASN A 128 -2.73 11.90 10.88
N LEU A 129 -1.75 12.58 10.31
CA LEU A 129 -0.61 13.16 11.01
C LEU A 129 -0.37 14.57 10.52
N ASN A 130 -0.23 15.51 11.45
CA ASN A 130 0.25 16.84 11.14
C ASN A 130 1.76 16.90 11.42
N LEU A 131 2.57 17.14 10.39
CA LEU A 131 4.03 17.19 10.53
C LEU A 131 4.51 18.27 11.50
N SER A 132 3.77 19.37 11.63
CA SER A 132 4.11 20.43 12.59
C SER A 132 3.94 20.01 14.05
N GLU A 133 3.13 19.01 14.32
CA GLU A 133 2.89 18.45 15.66
C GLU A 133 3.79 17.24 15.97
N CYS A 134 4.42 16.65 14.95
CA CYS A 134 5.34 15.53 15.12
C CYS A 134 6.65 16.02 15.75
N ASP A 135 7.32 15.13 16.48
CA ASP A 135 8.62 15.44 17.11
C ASP A 135 9.74 15.42 16.06
N ILE A 136 9.81 14.38 15.25
CA ILE A 136 10.84 14.17 14.22
C ILE A 136 10.39 13.17 13.16
N MET A 137 10.89 13.36 11.93
CA MET A 137 10.88 12.37 10.86
C MET A 137 12.31 12.18 10.35
N ALA A 138 12.80 10.93 10.32
CA ALA A 138 14.12 10.59 9.78
C ALA A 138 14.15 9.14 9.26
N PRO A 139 15.16 8.77 8.45
CA PRO A 139 15.37 7.38 8.06
C PRO A 139 15.49 6.45 9.27
N LEU A 140 14.95 5.24 9.17
CA LEU A 140 14.98 4.25 10.26
C LEU A 140 16.40 3.97 10.80
N ASN A 141 17.40 4.04 9.91
CA ASN A 141 18.79 3.75 10.23
C ASN A 141 19.59 5.01 10.63
N SER A 142 18.94 6.17 10.75
CA SER A 142 19.60 7.39 11.17
C SER A 142 19.89 7.38 12.66
N HIS A 143 21.06 7.88 13.08
CA HIS A 143 21.40 8.07 14.49
C HIS A 143 20.39 8.92 15.27
N ARG A 144 19.64 9.75 14.58
CA ARG A 144 18.55 10.56 15.18
C ARG A 144 17.42 9.69 15.73
N MET A 145 17.29 8.47 15.23
CA MET A 145 16.27 7.51 15.65
C MET A 145 16.74 6.56 16.78
N ASP A 146 18.02 6.55 17.15
CA ASP A 146 18.56 5.62 18.14
C ASP A 146 17.83 5.68 19.49
N TYR A 147 17.55 6.91 19.95
CA TYR A 147 16.79 7.11 21.18
C TYR A 147 15.40 6.48 21.13
N TYR A 148 14.71 6.63 20.00
CA TYR A 148 13.35 6.12 19.80
C TYR A 148 13.34 4.62 19.48
N ASN A 149 14.37 4.11 18.81
CA ASN A 149 14.50 2.69 18.50
C ASN A 149 14.68 1.83 19.75
N ASN A 150 15.35 2.36 20.78
CA ASN A 150 15.60 1.68 22.04
C ASN A 150 14.40 1.78 23.03
N ASN A 151 13.41 2.58 22.73
CA ASN A 151 12.25 2.76 23.61
C ASN A 151 11.15 1.74 23.32
N GLN A 152 11.10 0.67 24.13
CA GLN A 152 10.10 -0.41 23.99
C GLN A 152 8.65 0.01 24.29
N LYS A 153 8.43 1.20 24.86
CA LYS A 153 7.08 1.70 25.17
C LYS A 153 6.39 2.37 23.99
N LEU A 154 7.12 2.61 22.89
CA LEU A 154 6.55 3.23 21.70
C LEU A 154 5.64 2.26 20.95
N LYS A 155 4.43 2.70 20.67
CA LYS A 155 3.50 1.98 19.78
C LYS A 155 3.96 2.11 18.34
N ILE A 156 4.43 1.01 17.76
CA ILE A 156 4.90 0.98 16.37
C ILE A 156 3.72 0.70 15.44
N GLN A 157 3.59 1.55 14.41
CA GLN A 157 2.62 1.38 13.32
C GLN A 157 3.40 1.40 12.00
N ASP A 158 3.40 0.27 11.29
CA ASP A 158 4.14 0.13 10.04
C ASP A 158 3.18 0.14 8.86
N PHE A 159 3.32 1.16 8.02
CA PHE A 159 2.57 1.36 6.79
C PHE A 159 3.46 1.28 5.54
N SER A 160 4.69 0.79 5.66
CA SER A 160 5.61 0.59 4.53
C SER A 160 5.29 -0.68 3.74
N SER A 161 5.99 -0.88 2.62
CA SER A 161 5.95 -2.14 1.87
C SER A 161 6.43 -3.34 2.68
N GLY A 162 7.27 -3.11 3.69
CA GLY A 162 7.95 -4.15 4.47
C GLY A 162 9.26 -4.62 3.84
N ASN A 163 9.65 -4.10 2.67
CA ASN A 163 10.92 -4.44 2.03
C ASN A 163 12.10 -3.79 2.78
N PRO A 164 13.07 -4.58 3.27
CA PRO A 164 14.23 -4.03 3.97
C PRO A 164 15.19 -3.24 3.06
N GLU A 165 15.15 -3.46 1.76
CA GLU A 165 16.00 -2.77 0.79
C GLU A 165 15.51 -1.35 0.47
N HIS A 166 14.25 -1.07 0.73
CA HIS A 166 13.66 0.23 0.48
C HIS A 166 13.99 1.21 1.62
N LYS A 167 14.13 2.49 1.24
CA LYS A 167 14.42 3.55 2.21
C LYS A 167 13.14 3.88 2.99
N ARG A 168 13.09 3.44 4.26
CA ARG A 168 11.96 3.69 5.16
C ARG A 168 12.28 4.79 6.14
N PHE A 169 11.27 5.57 6.47
CA PHE A 169 11.34 6.68 7.43
C PHE A 169 10.45 6.39 8.63
N ALA A 170 10.88 6.85 9.79
CA ALA A 170 10.05 6.85 10.99
C ALA A 170 9.62 8.27 11.31
N ILE A 171 8.35 8.44 11.61
CA ILE A 171 7.76 9.66 12.14
C ILE A 171 7.41 9.40 13.59
N ILE A 172 7.93 10.22 14.48
CA ILE A 172 7.57 10.18 15.90
C ILE A 172 6.50 11.24 16.14
N CYS A 173 5.34 10.81 16.55
CA CYS A 173 4.20 11.68 16.80
C CYS A 173 3.51 11.33 18.11
N ARG A 174 2.74 12.28 18.65
CA ARG A 174 1.90 12.07 19.83
C ARG A 174 0.51 11.66 19.40
N ASP A 175 -0.01 10.62 20.02
CA ASP A 175 -1.37 10.11 19.84
C ASP A 175 -2.09 10.19 21.20
N GLY A 176 -2.64 11.36 21.52
CA GLY A 176 -3.14 11.67 22.84
C GLY A 176 -2.04 11.71 23.92
N ALA A 177 -2.11 10.81 24.89
CA ALA A 177 -1.10 10.68 25.95
C ALA A 177 0.09 9.80 25.55
N ASP A 178 -0.03 9.00 24.48
CA ASP A 178 0.98 8.04 24.04
C ASP A 178 1.84 8.64 22.92
N THR A 179 3.10 8.23 22.88
CA THR A 179 3.98 8.51 21.74
C THR A 179 3.96 7.32 20.80
N CYS A 180 3.72 7.57 19.53
CA CYS A 180 3.72 6.54 18.49
C CYS A 180 4.87 6.74 17.48
N LYS A 181 5.37 5.63 16.97
CA LYS A 181 6.33 5.56 15.88
C LYS A 181 5.63 5.04 14.64
N VAL A 182 5.44 5.91 13.66
CA VAL A 182 4.83 5.58 12.38
C VAL A 182 5.92 5.37 11.34
N ILE A 183 5.95 4.20 10.72
CA ILE A 183 6.91 3.86 9.68
C ILE A 183 6.23 4.02 8.32
N ILE A 184 6.85 4.80 7.45
CA ILE A 184 6.39 5.06 6.09
C ILE A 184 7.54 4.86 5.08
N GLU A 185 7.19 4.77 3.82
CA GLU A 185 8.13 4.61 2.70
C GLU A 185 7.82 5.66 1.63
N PRO A 186 8.17 6.94 1.88
CA PRO A 186 7.96 7.99 0.89
C PRO A 186 8.96 7.85 -0.25
N ASP A 187 8.55 8.21 -1.46
CA ASP A 187 9.46 8.44 -2.56
C ASP A 187 10.27 9.74 -2.35
N GLU A 188 11.19 10.00 -3.26
CA GLU A 188 12.06 11.18 -3.17
C GLU A 188 11.29 12.49 -3.26
N VAL A 189 10.22 12.51 -4.04
CA VAL A 189 9.39 13.70 -4.25
C VAL A 189 8.61 14.02 -2.99
N LEU A 190 7.89 13.04 -2.45
CA LEU A 190 7.12 13.19 -1.21
C LEU A 190 8.03 13.55 -0.02
N ALA A 191 9.18 12.88 0.11
CA ALA A 191 10.14 13.15 1.18
C ALA A 191 10.69 14.59 1.12
N LYS A 192 11.00 15.09 -0.08
CA LYS A 192 11.42 16.49 -0.29
C LYS A 192 10.31 17.48 0.00
N THR A 193 9.08 17.18 -0.43
CA THR A 193 7.91 18.03 -0.15
C THR A 193 7.65 18.13 1.36
N MET A 194 7.72 17.01 2.09
CA MET A 194 7.62 16.98 3.54
C MET A 194 8.71 17.80 4.21
N ARG A 195 9.97 17.69 3.74
CA ARG A 195 11.09 18.47 4.27
C ARG A 195 10.90 19.97 4.02
N ASN A 196 10.42 20.36 2.85
CA ASN A 196 10.18 21.76 2.52
C ASN A 196 9.10 22.38 3.43
N THR A 197 8.09 21.57 3.78
CA THR A 197 7.00 22.00 4.67
C THR A 197 7.44 22.08 6.14
N ALA A 198 8.27 21.16 6.62
CA ALA A 198 8.73 21.10 8.01
C ALA A 198 10.26 20.86 8.10
N PRO A 199 11.11 21.82 7.68
CA PRO A 199 12.56 21.62 7.54
C PRO A 199 13.28 21.36 8.85
N SER A 200 12.74 21.84 9.96
CA SER A 200 13.31 21.62 11.30
C SER A 200 13.02 20.24 11.89
N LYS A 201 12.09 19.50 11.30
CA LYS A 201 11.60 18.21 11.82
C LYS A 201 11.87 17.04 10.88
N VAL A 202 12.00 17.29 9.59
CA VAL A 202 12.19 16.27 8.57
C VAL A 202 13.65 16.22 8.12
N PHE A 203 14.29 15.08 8.36
CA PHE A 203 15.68 14.81 8.00
C PHE A 203 15.70 13.68 6.97
N LEU A 204 16.49 13.85 5.90
CA LEU A 204 16.57 12.90 4.79
C LEU A 204 17.88 12.09 4.79
N ASP A 205 18.79 12.41 5.73
CA ASP A 205 20.11 11.84 5.98
C ASP A 205 20.10 10.81 7.13
#